data_1ee8b1d5a0b45cbde9149c5b3a1afcf0
#
_entry.id   1ee8b1d5a0b45cbde9149c5b3a1afcf0
#
_cell.length_a   1.000
_cell.length_b   1.000
_cell.length_c   1.000
_cell.angle_alpha   90.00
_cell.angle_beta   90.00
_cell.angle_gamma   90.00
#
_symmetry.space_group_name_H-M   'P 1'
#
loop_
_entity.id
_entity.type
_entity.pdbx_description
1 polymer ?
#
loop_
_entity_poly.entity_id
_entity_poly.type
_entity_poly.pdbx_seq_one_letter_code
_entity_poly.pdbx_strand_id
1 'polypeptide(L)'
;EIQLTKFDMNKIKDDKVVVLIGKRNTGKSFLCKDILFHHRDIPCGQVISGTEAANEFYSSLVPKLFIHEEYQDSIVNNVLKRQRMMIDKIKTQTNIDPRLFVVFDDCLYYNKWVKNKDVRSLFMNGRHWKILFMITMQYALGIPPNLRTNIDFVFILRENYVSNRKRLYEHYAGM
;
A
#
# COMPACT_ATOMS: atom_id res chain seq x y z
N GLU A 1 -18.80 6.42 -26.69
CA GLU A 1 -19.40 5.90 -25.44
C GLU A 1 -18.29 5.24 -24.60
N ILE A 2 -18.13 5.65 -23.35
CA ILE A 2 -17.16 5.04 -22.45
C ILE A 2 -17.79 3.78 -21.86
N GLN A 3 -17.23 2.61 -22.19
CA GLN A 3 -17.68 1.36 -21.60
C GLN A 3 -17.09 1.21 -20.19
N LEU A 4 -17.96 1.05 -19.20
CA LEU A 4 -17.57 0.77 -17.82
C LEU A 4 -17.38 -0.75 -17.66
N THR A 5 -16.21 -1.15 -17.21
CA THR A 5 -15.89 -2.55 -16.88
C THR A 5 -15.66 -2.68 -15.38
N LYS A 6 -16.21 -3.76 -14.78
CA LYS A 6 -15.92 -4.08 -13.38
C LYS A 6 -14.47 -4.52 -13.26
N PHE A 7 -13.73 -3.92 -12.32
CA PHE A 7 -12.37 -4.35 -12.03
C PHE A 7 -12.36 -5.72 -11.35
N ASP A 8 -11.51 -6.62 -11.84
CA ASP A 8 -11.30 -7.93 -11.23
C ASP A 8 -10.17 -7.84 -10.19
N MET A 9 -10.51 -7.99 -8.91
CA MET A 9 -9.56 -7.93 -7.80
C MET A 9 -8.48 -9.01 -7.85
N ASN A 10 -8.74 -10.14 -8.52
CA ASN A 10 -7.76 -11.22 -8.70
C ASN A 10 -6.55 -10.81 -9.58
N LYS A 11 -6.63 -9.67 -10.27
CA LYS A 11 -5.49 -9.10 -11.01
C LYS A 11 -4.41 -8.56 -10.09
N ILE A 12 -4.76 -8.16 -8.87
CA ILE A 12 -3.80 -7.74 -7.86
C ILE A 12 -3.15 -8.99 -7.29
N LYS A 13 -1.86 -9.19 -7.53
CA LYS A 13 -1.09 -10.30 -6.97
C LYS A 13 -0.42 -9.89 -5.64
N ASP A 14 0.06 -10.87 -4.88
CA ASP A 14 0.59 -10.70 -3.52
C ASP A 14 1.92 -9.92 -3.44
N ASP A 15 2.42 -9.45 -4.57
CA ASP A 15 3.70 -8.74 -4.67
C ASP A 15 3.58 -7.38 -5.36
N LYS A 16 2.37 -6.83 -5.39
CA LYS A 16 2.06 -5.60 -6.12
C LYS A 16 2.15 -4.35 -5.24
N VAL A 17 2.43 -3.23 -5.90
CA VAL A 17 2.34 -1.90 -5.31
C VAL A 17 1.02 -1.26 -5.73
N VAL A 18 0.17 -0.95 -4.77
CA VAL A 18 -1.18 -0.42 -4.98
C VAL A 18 -1.30 0.94 -4.31
N VAL A 19 -1.75 1.93 -5.05
CA VAL A 19 -1.98 3.28 -4.54
C VAL A 19 -3.45 3.65 -4.67
N LEU A 20 -4.04 4.12 -3.59
CA LEU A 20 -5.42 4.60 -3.54
C LEU A 20 -5.43 6.11 -3.29
N ILE A 21 -5.95 6.86 -4.24
CA ILE A 21 -5.96 8.32 -4.19
C ILE A 21 -7.39 8.84 -4.11
N GLY A 22 -7.66 9.69 -3.14
CA GLY A 22 -8.98 10.31 -2.99
C GLY A 22 -9.07 11.14 -1.71
N LYS A 23 -10.04 12.02 -1.65
CA LYS A 23 -10.33 12.84 -0.46
C LYS A 23 -10.76 12.02 0.74
N ARG A 24 -10.91 12.67 1.88
CA ARG A 24 -11.55 12.08 3.06
C ARG A 24 -12.95 11.58 2.71
N ASN A 25 -13.36 10.49 3.32
CA ASN A 25 -14.69 9.89 3.17
C ASN A 25 -15.05 9.47 1.73
N THR A 26 -14.06 9.17 0.88
CA THR A 26 -14.30 8.63 -0.47
C THR A 26 -14.24 7.11 -0.55
N GLY A 27 -13.98 6.42 0.58
CA GLY A 27 -13.95 4.96 0.63
C GLY A 27 -12.57 4.33 0.45
N LYS A 28 -11.46 5.09 0.54
CA LYS A 28 -10.09 4.54 0.40
C LYS A 28 -9.82 3.37 1.33
N SER A 29 -10.05 3.54 2.63
CA SER A 29 -9.77 2.50 3.63
C SER A 29 -10.70 1.29 3.43
N PHE A 30 -11.95 1.50 3.03
CA PHE A 30 -12.86 0.39 2.68
C PHE A 30 -12.35 -0.41 1.48
N LEU A 31 -11.89 0.27 0.42
CA LEU A 31 -11.30 -0.41 -0.73
C LEU A 31 -10.00 -1.14 -0.35
N CYS A 32 -9.17 -0.52 0.51
CA CYS A 32 -7.98 -1.18 1.07
C CYS A 32 -8.35 -2.47 1.82
N LYS A 33 -9.41 -2.42 2.65
CA LYS A 33 -9.94 -3.58 3.37
C LYS A 33 -10.45 -4.66 2.42
N ASP A 34 -11.13 -4.28 1.35
CA ASP A 34 -11.61 -5.20 0.32
C ASP A 34 -10.46 -5.90 -0.41
N ILE A 35 -9.41 -5.17 -0.76
CA ILE A 35 -8.18 -5.76 -1.33
C ILE A 35 -7.56 -6.74 -0.33
N LEU A 36 -7.43 -6.38 0.94
CA LEU A 36 -6.89 -7.27 1.98
C LEU A 36 -7.75 -8.53 2.15
N PHE A 37 -9.06 -8.43 2.02
CA PHE A 37 -9.94 -9.59 2.09
C PHE A 37 -9.66 -10.60 0.97
N HIS A 38 -9.32 -10.13 -0.24
CA HIS A 38 -8.91 -11.00 -1.35
C HIS A 38 -7.53 -11.62 -1.15
N HIS A 39 -6.72 -11.06 -0.25
CA HIS A 39 -5.37 -11.51 0.12
C HIS A 39 -5.28 -12.02 1.57
N ARG A 40 -6.41 -12.47 2.13
CA ARG A 40 -6.51 -12.93 3.54
C ARG A 40 -5.67 -14.15 3.89
N ASP A 41 -5.14 -14.83 2.88
CA ASP A 41 -4.22 -15.96 3.02
C ASP A 41 -2.76 -15.54 3.19
N ILE A 42 -2.42 -14.25 3.07
CA ILE A 42 -1.09 -13.74 3.38
C ILE A 42 -0.85 -13.84 4.90
N PRO A 43 0.20 -14.57 5.34
CA PRO A 43 0.34 -14.96 6.74
C PRO A 43 0.76 -13.82 7.68
N CYS A 44 1.29 -12.73 7.15
CA CYS A 44 1.82 -11.61 7.93
C CYS A 44 1.46 -10.26 7.32
N GLY A 45 1.30 -9.23 8.16
CA GLY A 45 1.08 -7.87 7.70
C GLY A 45 1.48 -6.83 8.73
N GLN A 46 1.67 -5.61 8.24
CA GLN A 46 1.87 -4.41 9.05
C GLN A 46 0.98 -3.31 8.51
N VAL A 47 0.27 -2.65 9.39
CA VAL A 47 -0.58 -1.50 9.07
C VAL A 47 -0.07 -0.29 9.83
N ILE A 48 0.09 0.83 9.12
CA ILE A 48 0.34 2.13 9.72
C ILE A 48 -0.86 3.00 9.35
N SER A 49 -1.67 3.37 10.34
CA SER A 49 -2.89 4.14 10.15
C SER A 49 -3.03 5.22 11.20
N GLY A 50 -2.96 6.47 10.80
CA GLY A 50 -3.12 7.61 11.71
C GLY A 50 -4.52 7.79 12.29
N THR A 51 -5.49 6.99 11.86
CA THR A 51 -6.88 7.06 12.32
C THR A 51 -7.33 5.84 13.12
N GLU A 52 -6.45 4.85 13.30
CA GLU A 52 -6.81 3.58 13.95
C GLU A 52 -7.24 3.76 15.41
N ALA A 53 -6.56 4.63 16.16
CA ALA A 53 -6.91 4.94 17.54
C ALA A 53 -8.37 5.43 17.72
N ALA A 54 -8.92 6.06 16.68
CA ALA A 54 -10.26 6.61 16.73
C ALA A 54 -11.35 5.66 16.23
N ASN A 55 -11.03 4.77 15.29
CA ASN A 55 -12.06 3.99 14.60
C ASN A 55 -11.86 2.48 14.63
N GLU A 56 -10.73 1.99 15.13
CA GLU A 56 -10.39 0.56 15.23
C GLU A 56 -10.68 -0.24 13.95
N PHE A 57 -10.45 0.39 12.80
CA PHE A 57 -10.89 -0.12 11.50
C PHE A 57 -10.13 -1.40 11.08
N TYR A 58 -8.81 -1.40 11.26
CA TYR A 58 -7.96 -2.53 10.88
C TYR A 58 -7.86 -3.60 11.95
N SER A 59 -8.17 -3.29 13.21
CA SER A 59 -8.11 -4.26 14.31
C SER A 59 -9.09 -5.43 14.16
N SER A 60 -10.10 -5.29 13.29
CA SER A 60 -10.99 -6.39 12.89
C SER A 60 -10.35 -7.40 11.91
N LEU A 61 -9.21 -7.06 11.30
CA LEU A 61 -8.52 -7.85 10.28
C LEU A 61 -7.12 -8.29 10.70
N VAL A 62 -6.45 -7.43 11.48
CA VAL A 62 -5.04 -7.57 11.82
C VAL A 62 -4.91 -7.47 13.34
N PRO A 63 -4.12 -8.34 14.01
CA PRO A 63 -3.86 -8.20 15.43
C PRO A 63 -3.27 -6.83 15.77
N LYS A 64 -3.73 -6.23 16.88
CA LYS A 64 -3.32 -4.86 17.31
C LYS A 64 -1.80 -4.68 17.38
N LEU A 65 -1.04 -5.74 17.67
CA LEU A 65 0.42 -5.71 17.70
C LEU A 65 1.07 -5.29 16.37
N PHE A 66 0.39 -5.50 15.27
CA PHE A 66 0.88 -5.19 13.92
C PHE A 66 0.23 -3.95 13.32
N ILE A 67 -0.48 -3.18 14.14
CA ILE A 67 -1.09 -1.91 13.74
C ILE A 67 -0.38 -0.78 14.50
N HIS A 68 0.09 0.21 13.76
CA HIS A 68 0.82 1.36 14.26
C HIS A 68 0.06 2.63 13.95
N GLU A 69 -0.07 3.53 14.93
CA GLU A 69 -0.77 4.81 14.76
C GLU A 69 0.08 5.86 14.03
N GLU A 70 1.41 5.71 14.11
CA GLU A 70 2.34 6.64 13.50
C GLU A 70 3.40 5.91 12.67
N TYR A 71 3.84 6.57 11.60
CA TYR A 71 4.96 6.11 10.81
C TYR A 71 6.27 6.24 11.60
N GLN A 72 7.01 5.14 11.68
CA GLN A 72 8.38 5.11 12.20
C GLN A 72 9.26 4.32 11.22
N ASP A 73 10.47 4.83 10.98
CA ASP A 73 11.45 4.18 10.09
C ASP A 73 11.78 2.74 10.53
N SER A 74 11.77 2.49 11.84
CA SER A 74 12.02 1.17 12.42
C SER A 74 11.03 0.11 11.97
N ILE A 75 9.75 0.46 11.73
CA ILE A 75 8.71 -0.47 11.29
C ILE A 75 9.09 -1.04 9.93
N VAL A 76 9.39 -0.16 8.97
CA VAL A 76 9.76 -0.58 7.61
C VAL A 76 11.09 -1.32 7.60
N ASN A 77 12.07 -0.85 8.37
CA ASN A 77 13.35 -1.53 8.51
C ASN A 77 13.19 -2.97 9.02
N ASN A 78 12.34 -3.18 10.03
CA ASN A 78 12.06 -4.50 10.59
C ASN A 78 11.34 -5.41 9.57
N VAL A 79 10.39 -4.85 8.81
CA VAL A 79 9.74 -5.57 7.69
C VAL A 79 10.79 -6.07 6.70
N LEU A 80 11.68 -5.19 6.24
CA LEU A 80 12.69 -5.56 5.26
C LEU A 80 13.72 -6.56 5.80
N LYS A 81 14.12 -6.43 7.07
CA LYS A 81 14.99 -7.42 7.72
C LYS A 81 14.34 -8.80 7.75
N ARG A 82 13.05 -8.86 8.18
CA ARG A 82 12.29 -10.11 8.17
C ARG A 82 12.23 -10.71 6.78
N GLN A 83 11.88 -9.90 5.77
CA GLN A 83 11.71 -10.42 4.41
C GLN A 83 13.02 -10.97 3.83
N ARG A 84 14.15 -10.31 4.05
CA ARG A 84 15.46 -10.84 3.65
C ARG A 84 15.71 -12.21 4.28
N MET A 85 15.47 -12.35 5.59
CA MET A 85 15.62 -13.65 6.26
C MET A 85 14.66 -14.71 5.70
N MET A 86 13.41 -14.32 5.38
CA MET A 86 12.43 -15.25 4.83
C MET A 86 12.80 -15.71 3.43
N ILE A 87 13.27 -14.78 2.57
CA ILE A 87 13.75 -15.12 1.22
C ILE A 87 14.96 -16.05 1.27
N ASP A 88 15.85 -15.88 2.24
CA ASP A 88 16.97 -16.83 2.42
C ASP A 88 16.51 -18.20 2.94
N LYS A 89 15.55 -18.23 3.85
CA LYS A 89 15.01 -19.49 4.37
C LYS A 89 14.29 -20.32 3.31
N ILE A 90 13.53 -19.72 2.40
CA ILE A 90 12.83 -20.48 1.35
C ILE A 90 13.77 -21.16 0.35
N LYS A 91 15.06 -20.77 0.30
CA LYS A 91 16.07 -21.47 -0.51
C LYS A 91 16.39 -22.86 0.03
N THR A 92 16.20 -23.08 1.33
CA THR A 92 16.57 -24.31 2.05
C THR A 92 15.37 -25.04 2.64
N GLN A 93 14.22 -24.39 2.80
CA GLN A 93 13.03 -24.93 3.44
C GLN A 93 11.80 -24.72 2.54
N THR A 94 11.07 -25.77 2.25
CA THR A 94 9.95 -25.79 1.31
C THR A 94 8.60 -25.35 1.89
N ASN A 95 8.45 -25.40 3.23
CA ASN A 95 7.15 -25.19 3.89
C ASN A 95 6.98 -23.79 4.52
N ILE A 96 7.67 -22.78 3.99
CA ILE A 96 7.61 -21.43 4.52
C ILE A 96 6.90 -20.53 3.51
N ASP A 97 5.84 -19.86 3.95
CA ASP A 97 5.22 -18.77 3.19
C ASP A 97 5.89 -17.44 3.55
N PRO A 98 6.65 -16.82 2.62
CA PRO A 98 7.35 -15.58 2.87
C PRO A 98 6.46 -14.35 2.73
N ARG A 99 5.24 -14.47 2.18
CA ARG A 99 4.38 -13.34 1.83
C ARG A 99 4.09 -12.45 3.05
N LEU A 100 4.00 -11.14 2.77
CA LEU A 100 3.68 -10.13 3.76
C LEU A 100 2.96 -8.97 3.07
N PHE A 101 2.01 -8.33 3.74
CA PHE A 101 1.48 -7.06 3.29
C PHE A 101 1.92 -5.89 4.17
N VAL A 102 2.03 -4.72 3.59
CA VAL A 102 2.26 -3.44 4.27
C VAL A 102 1.22 -2.43 3.81
N VAL A 103 0.54 -1.81 4.75
CA VAL A 103 -0.45 -0.76 4.47
C VAL A 103 0.00 0.54 5.11
N PHE A 104 0.06 1.60 4.31
CA PHE A 104 0.16 2.97 4.78
C PHE A 104 -1.18 3.67 4.54
N ASP A 105 -2.00 3.80 5.58
CA ASP A 105 -3.32 4.39 5.48
C ASP A 105 -3.35 5.79 6.12
N ASP A 106 -3.40 6.80 5.26
CA ASP A 106 -3.50 8.23 5.61
C ASP A 106 -2.49 8.70 6.68
N CYS A 107 -1.29 8.07 6.71
CA CYS A 107 -0.25 8.33 7.70
C CYS A 107 0.92 9.16 7.16
N LEU A 108 0.83 9.65 5.93
CA LEU A 108 1.94 10.27 5.22
C LEU A 108 1.93 11.80 5.32
N TYR A 109 1.63 12.34 6.50
CA TYR A 109 1.58 13.79 6.75
C TYR A 109 2.93 14.48 6.56
N TYR A 110 4.01 13.77 6.80
CA TYR A 110 5.37 14.31 6.71
C TYR A 110 6.07 13.73 5.50
N ASN A 111 6.62 14.58 4.64
CA ASN A 111 7.37 14.17 3.44
C ASN A 111 8.70 13.43 3.76
N LYS A 112 9.01 13.18 5.02
CA LYS A 112 10.25 12.48 5.43
C LYS A 112 10.30 11.05 4.91
N TRP A 113 9.18 10.35 4.86
CA TRP A 113 9.11 8.96 4.37
C TRP A 113 9.60 8.81 2.92
N VAL A 114 9.36 9.81 2.08
CA VAL A 114 9.78 9.82 0.66
C VAL A 114 11.30 9.71 0.50
N LYS A 115 12.04 10.27 1.45
CA LYS A 115 13.51 10.23 1.48
C LYS A 115 14.06 8.98 2.15
N ASN A 116 13.23 8.25 2.88
CA ASN A 116 13.63 7.03 3.56
C ASN A 116 13.98 5.93 2.56
N LYS A 117 15.21 5.40 2.65
CA LYS A 117 15.73 4.36 1.74
C LYS A 117 14.92 3.07 1.80
N ASP A 118 14.41 2.71 2.98
CA ASP A 118 13.68 1.47 3.19
C ASP A 118 12.28 1.54 2.57
N VAL A 119 11.60 2.69 2.68
CA VAL A 119 10.32 2.92 1.97
C VAL A 119 10.53 2.93 0.46
N ARG A 120 11.59 3.59 -0.03
CA ARG A 120 11.93 3.52 -1.46
C ARG A 120 12.16 2.08 -1.92
N SER A 121 12.78 1.27 -1.07
CA SER A 121 12.98 -0.15 -1.33
C SER A 121 11.66 -0.94 -1.39
N LEU A 122 10.62 -0.59 -0.63
CA LEU A 122 9.29 -1.20 -0.77
C LEU A 122 8.73 -1.00 -2.19
N PHE A 123 8.83 0.21 -2.74
CA PHE A 123 8.40 0.48 -4.12
C PHE A 123 9.24 -0.27 -5.15
N MET A 124 10.56 -0.25 -5.01
CA MET A 124 11.47 -0.73 -6.05
C MET A 124 11.66 -2.25 -6.01
N ASN A 125 11.67 -2.83 -4.81
CA ASN A 125 12.08 -4.21 -4.58
C ASN A 125 11.02 -5.07 -3.86
N GLY A 126 9.87 -4.52 -3.50
CA GLY A 126 8.81 -5.22 -2.76
C GLY A 126 8.42 -6.54 -3.42
N ARG A 127 8.38 -6.57 -4.75
CA ARG A 127 8.12 -7.80 -5.54
C ARG A 127 9.13 -8.92 -5.24
N HIS A 128 10.41 -8.61 -5.18
CA HIS A 128 11.45 -9.60 -4.89
C HIS A 128 11.34 -10.15 -3.47
N TRP A 129 10.81 -9.35 -2.55
CA TRP A 129 10.61 -9.72 -1.15
C TRP A 129 9.20 -10.23 -0.85
N LYS A 130 8.37 -10.48 -1.87
CA LYS A 130 7.01 -10.99 -1.70
C LYS A 130 6.16 -10.09 -0.77
N ILE A 131 6.19 -8.79 -1.03
CA ILE A 131 5.44 -7.78 -0.27
C ILE A 131 4.32 -7.22 -1.14
N LEU A 132 3.08 -7.35 -0.68
CA LEU A 132 1.95 -6.56 -1.15
C LEU A 132 1.99 -5.21 -0.43
N PHE A 133 2.28 -4.14 -1.17
CA PHE A 133 2.42 -2.81 -0.59
C PHE A 133 1.27 -1.90 -1.03
N MET A 134 0.51 -1.40 -0.07
CA MET A 134 -0.63 -0.52 -0.31
C MET A 134 -0.44 0.82 0.37
N ILE A 135 -0.79 1.90 -0.33
CA ILE A 135 -0.73 3.27 0.18
C ILE A 135 -2.05 3.97 -0.11
N THR A 136 -2.66 4.55 0.89
CA THR A 136 -3.73 5.51 0.70
C THR A 136 -3.22 6.95 0.85
N MET A 137 -3.70 7.85 0.02
CA MET A 137 -3.32 9.24 0.07
C MET A 137 -4.45 10.17 -0.40
N GLN A 138 -4.38 11.41 0.07
CA GLN A 138 -5.36 12.43 -0.30
C GLN A 138 -4.87 13.32 -1.45
N TYR A 139 -3.56 13.38 -1.66
CA TYR A 139 -2.93 14.27 -2.62
C TYR A 139 -2.17 13.51 -3.71
N ALA A 140 -2.51 13.80 -4.96
CA ALA A 140 -1.97 13.09 -6.13
C ALA A 140 -0.44 13.13 -6.26
N LEU A 141 0.18 14.24 -5.85
CA LEU A 141 1.62 14.45 -6.01
C LEU A 141 2.45 14.02 -4.80
N GLY A 142 1.88 13.31 -3.85
CA GLY A 142 2.59 12.83 -2.65
C GLY A 142 3.70 11.82 -2.97
N ILE A 143 3.61 11.10 -4.09
CA ILE A 143 4.65 10.15 -4.53
C ILE A 143 5.51 10.81 -5.61
N PRO A 144 6.85 10.85 -5.44
CA PRO A 144 7.74 11.43 -6.43
C PRO A 144 7.78 10.60 -7.74
N PRO A 145 8.10 11.23 -8.88
CA PRO A 145 8.06 10.58 -10.19
C PRO A 145 8.82 9.26 -10.27
N ASN A 146 10.01 9.21 -9.69
CA ASN A 146 10.87 8.02 -9.71
C ASN A 146 10.31 6.82 -8.92
N LEU A 147 9.37 7.04 -8.00
CA LEU A 147 8.66 5.96 -7.30
C LEU A 147 7.35 5.60 -8.01
N ARG A 148 6.71 6.56 -8.68
CA ARG A 148 5.46 6.31 -9.42
C ARG A 148 5.60 5.24 -10.50
N THR A 149 6.75 5.16 -11.15
CA THR A 149 7.04 4.13 -12.17
C THR A 149 7.03 2.70 -11.65
N ASN A 150 7.05 2.52 -10.34
CA ASN A 150 7.00 1.21 -9.69
C ASN A 150 5.60 0.85 -9.12
N ILE A 151 4.60 1.69 -9.40
CA ILE A 151 3.22 1.42 -8.99
C ILE A 151 2.57 0.50 -10.02
N ASP A 152 2.00 -0.61 -9.57
CA ASP A 152 1.31 -1.56 -10.44
C ASP A 152 -0.17 -1.17 -10.65
N PHE A 153 -0.83 -0.66 -9.60
CA PHE A 153 -2.25 -0.27 -9.66
C PHE A 153 -2.48 1.05 -8.96
N VAL A 154 -3.27 1.91 -9.60
CA VAL A 154 -3.74 3.17 -9.02
C VAL A 154 -5.26 3.18 -9.03
N PHE A 155 -5.87 3.27 -7.86
CA PHE A 155 -7.30 3.48 -7.71
C PHE A 155 -7.56 4.96 -7.42
N ILE A 156 -8.20 5.64 -8.35
CA ILE A 156 -8.57 7.03 -8.22
C ILE A 156 -10.04 7.10 -7.80
N LEU A 157 -10.25 7.55 -6.58
CA LEU A 157 -11.58 7.75 -6.03
C LEU A 157 -12.06 9.18 -6.33
N ARG A 158 -13.28 9.50 -5.89
CA ARG A 158 -13.94 10.77 -6.20
C ARG A 158 -13.05 11.99 -5.92
N GLU A 159 -12.85 12.83 -6.94
CA GLU A 159 -12.22 14.14 -6.87
C GLU A 159 -13.10 15.21 -7.53
N ASN A 160 -13.43 16.24 -6.78
CA ASN A 160 -14.36 17.28 -7.24
C ASN A 160 -13.64 18.46 -7.91
N TYR A 161 -12.40 18.74 -7.55
CA TYR A 161 -11.66 19.87 -8.10
C TYR A 161 -11.07 19.56 -9.47
N VAL A 162 -11.39 20.39 -10.44
CA VAL A 162 -10.92 20.25 -11.84
C VAL A 162 -9.39 20.24 -11.90
N SER A 163 -8.73 21.14 -11.17
CA SER A 163 -7.27 21.21 -11.12
C SER A 163 -6.62 19.92 -10.59
N ASN A 164 -7.22 19.29 -9.58
CA ASN A 164 -6.73 18.03 -9.07
C ASN A 164 -7.00 16.87 -10.04
N ARG A 165 -8.16 16.85 -10.69
CA ARG A 165 -8.46 15.86 -11.74
C ARG A 165 -7.47 15.94 -12.89
N LYS A 166 -7.10 17.15 -13.31
CA LYS A 166 -6.08 17.36 -14.35
C LYS A 166 -4.73 16.77 -13.92
N ARG A 167 -4.27 17.05 -12.69
CA ARG A 167 -3.03 16.49 -12.14
C ARG A 167 -3.07 14.97 -12.03
N LEU A 168 -4.20 14.40 -11.60
CA LEU A 168 -4.37 12.94 -11.54
C LEU A 168 -4.25 12.32 -12.93
N TYR A 169 -4.90 12.92 -13.93
CA TYR A 169 -4.81 12.48 -15.31
C TYR A 169 -3.37 12.54 -15.83
N GLU A 170 -2.70 13.69 -15.69
CA GLU A 170 -1.34 13.91 -16.18
C GLU A 170 -0.30 12.97 -15.55
N HIS A 171 -0.50 12.58 -14.30
CA HIS A 171 0.50 11.82 -13.55
C HIS A 171 0.21 10.33 -13.40
N TYR A 172 -1.03 9.89 -13.60
CA TYR A 172 -1.42 8.49 -13.37
C TYR A 172 -2.29 7.88 -14.47
N ALA A 173 -2.96 8.66 -15.29
CA ALA A 173 -3.87 8.15 -16.31
C ALA A 173 -3.50 8.57 -17.75
N GLY A 174 -2.55 9.46 -17.92
CA GLY A 174 -2.09 9.96 -19.22
C GLY A 174 -1.03 9.08 -19.89
N MET A 175 -0.90 7.82 -19.47
CA MET A 175 0.01 6.84 -20.07
C MET A 175 -0.64 6.10 -21.21
#